data_9500bc6e39e374918fc9180e3c1dd88d
#
_entry.id   9500bc6e39e374918fc9180e3c1dd88d
#
_cell.length_a   1.000
_cell.length_b   1.000
_cell.length_c   1.000
_cell.angle_alpha   90.00
_cell.angle_beta   90.00
_cell.angle_gamma   90.00
#
_symmetry.space_group_name_H-M   'P 1'
#
loop_
_entity.id
_entity.type
_entity.pdbx_description
1 polymer ?
#
loop_
_entity_poly.entity_id
_entity_poly.type
_entity_poly.pdbx_seq_one_letter_code
_entity_poly.pdbx_strand_id
1 'polypeptide(L)'
;MKNHKRQPRPRRGGFTLVEMLVVLAILVLLISMVGPRILGSKQKADISAAKTQIGMLMSALEHYAVDMKVYPDTEVGLKGLVEDPTTEEGDEKSKWDGPYIKKSLVPKDPWNNEYHYEFPGTHTKRKDPEIWSMGPDGQDNTDDDIVSWDGEKKEGE
;
A
#
# COMPACT_ATOMS: atom_id res chain seq x y z
N MET A 1 -44.32 -55.25 39.95
CA MET A 1 -44.16 -53.83 40.12
C MET A 1 -42.66 -53.50 39.91
N LYS A 2 -42.28 -52.83 38.76
CA LYS A 2 -40.91 -52.45 38.49
C LYS A 2 -40.68 -51.01 38.95
N ASN A 3 -39.85 -50.80 39.97
CA ASN A 3 -39.45 -49.49 40.48
C ASN A 3 -38.45 -48.86 39.52
N HIS A 4 -38.87 -47.86 38.77
CA HIS A 4 -37.99 -47.04 37.95
C HIS A 4 -37.33 -45.98 38.86
N LYS A 5 -36.05 -46.18 39.20
CA LYS A 5 -35.19 -45.15 39.82
C LYS A 5 -34.97 -44.02 38.81
N ARG A 6 -35.52 -42.84 39.05
CA ARG A 6 -35.22 -41.64 38.27
C ARG A 6 -33.77 -41.21 38.54
N GLN A 7 -32.96 -41.20 37.52
CA GLN A 7 -31.58 -40.65 37.60
C GLN A 7 -31.67 -39.12 37.77
N PRO A 8 -30.85 -38.54 38.68
CA PRO A 8 -30.82 -37.08 38.88
C PRO A 8 -30.22 -36.44 37.59
N ARG A 9 -30.93 -35.42 37.05
CA ARG A 9 -30.42 -34.62 35.94
C ARG A 9 -29.23 -33.77 36.40
N PRO A 10 -28.11 -33.71 35.68
CA PRO A 10 -26.98 -32.86 36.04
C PRO A 10 -27.46 -31.39 36.07
N ARG A 11 -27.19 -30.70 37.18
CA ARG A 11 -27.42 -29.26 37.32
C ARG A 11 -26.47 -28.55 36.35
N ARG A 12 -27.01 -27.86 35.35
CA ARG A 12 -26.26 -26.94 34.51
C ARG A 12 -25.88 -25.76 35.40
N GLY A 13 -24.60 -25.65 35.76
CA GLY A 13 -24.05 -24.47 36.45
C GLY A 13 -24.22 -23.25 35.53
N GLY A 14 -24.93 -22.22 35.98
CA GLY A 14 -24.97 -20.93 35.30
C GLY A 14 -23.70 -20.15 35.57
N PHE A 15 -23.19 -19.41 34.60
CA PHE A 15 -22.08 -18.49 34.77
C PHE A 15 -22.47 -17.35 35.72
N THR A 16 -21.56 -16.99 36.64
CA THR A 16 -21.77 -15.84 37.54
C THR A 16 -21.37 -14.54 36.85
N LEU A 17 -21.99 -13.43 37.25
CA LEU A 17 -21.65 -12.09 36.75
C LEU A 17 -20.17 -11.75 37.03
N VAL A 18 -19.67 -12.17 38.21
CA VAL A 18 -18.27 -11.96 38.61
C VAL A 18 -17.31 -12.73 37.67
N GLU A 19 -17.64 -13.94 37.30
CA GLU A 19 -16.82 -14.76 36.38
C GLU A 19 -16.69 -14.10 34.99
N MET A 20 -17.78 -13.53 34.45
CA MET A 20 -17.73 -12.74 33.22
C MET A 20 -16.91 -11.46 33.39
N LEU A 21 -16.99 -10.79 34.53
CA LEU A 21 -16.25 -9.58 34.82
C LEU A 21 -14.73 -9.83 34.86
N VAL A 22 -14.33 -10.93 35.49
CA VAL A 22 -12.91 -11.35 35.55
C VAL A 22 -12.39 -11.70 34.16
N VAL A 23 -13.16 -12.42 33.35
CA VAL A 23 -12.77 -12.74 31.96
C VAL A 23 -12.59 -11.48 31.13
N LEU A 24 -13.52 -10.52 31.21
CA LEU A 24 -13.39 -9.25 30.52
C LEU A 24 -12.16 -8.46 30.98
N ALA A 25 -11.87 -8.43 32.26
CA ALA A 25 -10.68 -7.75 32.79
C ALA A 25 -9.38 -8.37 32.24
N ILE A 26 -9.30 -9.70 32.17
CA ILE A 26 -8.14 -10.39 31.60
C ILE A 26 -8.03 -10.10 30.09
N LEU A 27 -9.12 -10.13 29.35
CA LEU A 27 -9.12 -9.82 27.92
C LEU A 27 -8.63 -8.40 27.64
N VAL A 28 -9.09 -7.41 28.43
CA VAL A 28 -8.65 -6.01 28.30
C VAL A 28 -7.14 -5.89 28.57
N LEU A 29 -6.61 -6.57 29.58
CA LEU A 29 -5.18 -6.59 29.88
C LEU A 29 -4.38 -7.21 28.73
N LEU A 30 -4.83 -8.31 28.16
CA LEU A 30 -4.16 -8.97 27.03
C LEU A 30 -4.18 -8.09 25.78
N ILE A 31 -5.31 -7.47 25.45
CA ILE A 31 -5.45 -6.59 24.29
C ILE A 31 -4.56 -5.35 24.46
N SER A 32 -4.47 -4.76 25.64
CA SER A 32 -3.63 -3.59 25.88
C SER A 32 -2.13 -3.86 25.68
N MET A 33 -1.69 -5.09 25.94
CA MET A 33 -0.28 -5.48 25.77
C MET A 33 0.09 -5.83 24.32
N VAL A 34 -0.85 -6.42 23.56
CA VAL A 34 -0.59 -6.95 22.21
C VAL A 34 -0.94 -5.93 21.13
N GLY A 35 -1.98 -5.12 21.34
CA GLY A 35 -2.52 -4.16 20.37
C GLY A 35 -1.47 -3.24 19.73
N PRO A 36 -0.65 -2.52 20.53
CA PRO A 36 0.35 -1.59 19.97
C PRO A 36 1.41 -2.25 19.09
N ARG A 37 1.78 -3.50 19.38
CA ARG A 37 2.78 -4.24 18.61
C ARG A 37 2.27 -4.65 17.24
N ILE A 38 1.00 -5.02 17.15
CA ILE A 38 0.36 -5.42 15.88
C ILE A 38 0.24 -4.20 14.95
N LEU A 39 -0.19 -3.06 15.48
CA LEU A 39 -0.33 -1.83 14.70
C LEU A 39 1.01 -1.36 14.14
N GLY A 40 2.07 -1.35 14.95
CA GLY A 40 3.42 -0.96 14.48
C GLY A 40 4.00 -1.92 13.45
N SER A 41 3.71 -3.22 13.53
CA SER A 41 4.15 -4.21 12.54
C SER A 41 3.41 -4.04 11.21
N LYS A 42 2.11 -3.76 11.24
CA LYS A 42 1.32 -3.48 10.04
C LYS A 42 1.84 -2.24 9.32
N GLN A 43 2.05 -1.13 10.03
CA GLN A 43 2.56 0.10 9.44
C GLN A 43 3.91 -0.09 8.74
N LYS A 44 4.85 -0.82 9.36
CA LYS A 44 6.12 -1.16 8.72
C LYS A 44 5.95 -2.00 7.45
N ALA A 45 5.04 -2.95 7.45
CA ALA A 45 4.73 -3.78 6.29
C ALA A 45 4.12 -2.93 5.15
N ASP A 46 3.21 -2.03 5.47
CA ASP A 46 2.58 -1.12 4.50
C ASP A 46 3.63 -0.18 3.87
N ILE A 47 4.52 0.43 4.66
CA ILE A 47 5.63 1.25 4.16
C ILE A 47 6.55 0.44 3.24
N SER A 48 6.91 -0.79 3.63
CA SER A 48 7.76 -1.65 2.80
C SER A 48 7.07 -2.04 1.49
N ALA A 49 5.76 -2.28 1.52
CA ALA A 49 4.97 -2.56 0.33
C ALA A 49 4.92 -1.35 -0.61
N ALA A 50 4.71 -0.13 -0.09
CA ALA A 50 4.75 1.10 -0.88
C ALA A 50 6.11 1.31 -1.56
N LYS A 51 7.22 1.16 -0.82
CA LYS A 51 8.58 1.25 -1.37
C LYS A 51 8.82 0.25 -2.50
N THR A 52 8.41 -0.99 -2.29
CA THR A 52 8.53 -2.05 -3.31
C THR A 52 7.70 -1.71 -4.56
N GLN A 53 6.50 -1.19 -4.37
CA GLN A 53 5.59 -0.83 -5.46
C GLN A 53 6.11 0.36 -6.27
N ILE A 54 6.69 1.38 -5.59
CA ILE A 54 7.39 2.49 -6.25
C ILE A 54 8.55 1.96 -7.10
N GLY A 55 9.37 1.05 -6.57
CA GLY A 55 10.46 0.43 -7.33
C GLY A 55 9.97 -0.33 -8.58
N MET A 56 8.84 -1.02 -8.49
CA MET A 56 8.23 -1.69 -9.64
C MET A 56 7.72 -0.70 -10.68
N LEU A 57 7.12 0.41 -10.25
CA LEU A 57 6.66 1.48 -11.16
C LEU A 57 7.82 2.17 -11.84
N MET A 58 8.92 2.45 -11.12
CA MET A 58 10.14 2.99 -11.70
C MET A 58 10.73 2.08 -12.78
N SER A 59 10.81 0.77 -12.50
CA SER A 59 11.27 -0.20 -13.52
C SER A 59 10.36 -0.25 -14.75
N ALA A 60 9.04 -0.12 -14.56
CA ALA A 60 8.10 -0.04 -15.67
C ALA A 60 8.28 1.24 -16.50
N LEU A 61 8.57 2.38 -15.86
CA LEU A 61 8.91 3.64 -16.54
C LEU A 61 10.21 3.52 -17.35
N GLU A 62 11.21 2.81 -16.83
CA GLU A 62 12.44 2.54 -17.58
C GLU A 62 12.16 1.74 -18.85
N HIS A 63 11.32 0.69 -18.79
CA HIS A 63 10.90 -0.06 -19.98
C HIS A 63 10.13 0.82 -20.96
N TYR A 64 9.18 1.61 -20.49
CA TYR A 64 8.49 2.60 -21.32
C TYR A 64 9.48 3.53 -22.04
N ALA A 65 10.47 4.06 -21.32
CA ALA A 65 11.47 4.97 -21.90
C ALA A 65 12.41 4.29 -22.89
N VAL A 66 12.63 2.98 -22.80
CA VAL A 66 13.38 2.22 -23.80
C VAL A 66 12.64 2.21 -25.14
N ASP A 67 11.33 2.03 -25.14
CA ASP A 67 10.51 1.96 -26.36
C ASP A 67 10.21 3.36 -26.89
N MET A 68 9.69 4.23 -26.06
CA MET A 68 9.23 5.58 -26.43
C MET A 68 10.36 6.60 -26.55
N LYS A 69 11.58 6.28 -26.05
CA LYS A 69 12.79 7.16 -25.99
C LYS A 69 12.66 8.37 -25.07
N VAL A 70 11.58 8.44 -24.31
CA VAL A 70 11.30 9.50 -23.34
C VAL A 70 10.39 8.93 -22.24
N TYR A 71 10.46 9.45 -21.02
CA TYR A 71 9.49 9.15 -19.98
C TYR A 71 8.15 9.83 -20.29
N PRO A 72 7.02 9.31 -19.76
CA PRO A 72 5.74 10.01 -19.85
C PRO A 72 5.87 11.40 -19.23
N ASP A 73 5.24 12.41 -19.81
CA ASP A 73 5.14 13.71 -19.14
C ASP A 73 4.21 13.63 -17.90
N THR A 74 4.21 14.68 -17.09
CA THR A 74 3.39 14.72 -15.86
C THR A 74 1.89 14.62 -16.15
N GLU A 75 1.41 15.09 -17.31
CA GLU A 75 -0.01 15.04 -17.69
C GLU A 75 -0.45 13.61 -18.01
N VAL A 76 0.35 12.88 -18.77
CA VAL A 76 0.15 11.46 -19.06
C VAL A 76 0.32 10.61 -17.79
N GLY A 77 1.37 10.92 -17.02
CA GLY A 77 1.65 10.30 -15.76
C GLY A 77 1.82 8.77 -15.86
N LEU A 78 1.53 8.11 -14.75
CA LEU A 78 1.63 6.64 -14.66
C LEU A 78 0.60 5.90 -15.53
N LYS A 79 -0.42 6.59 -16.06
CA LYS A 79 -1.40 5.99 -16.98
C LYS A 79 -0.76 5.52 -18.26
N GLY A 80 0.30 6.20 -18.75
CA GLY A 80 1.07 5.78 -19.90
C GLY A 80 1.70 4.40 -19.78
N LEU A 81 1.81 3.84 -18.56
CA LEU A 81 2.26 2.46 -18.35
C LEU A 81 1.20 1.40 -18.67
N VAL A 82 -0.05 1.81 -18.80
CA VAL A 82 -1.21 0.91 -18.99
C VAL A 82 -1.89 1.16 -20.34
N GLU A 83 -1.94 2.41 -20.76
CA GLU A 83 -2.63 2.88 -21.95
C GLU A 83 -1.63 3.59 -22.88
N ASP A 84 -1.74 3.35 -24.17
CA ASP A 84 -0.93 4.05 -25.19
C ASP A 84 -1.32 5.53 -25.23
N PRO A 85 -0.43 6.47 -24.84
CA PRO A 85 -0.74 7.90 -24.87
C PRO A 85 -0.79 8.50 -26.27
N THR A 86 -0.38 7.76 -27.31
CA THR A 86 -0.26 8.26 -28.70
C THR A 86 -1.46 7.92 -29.58
N THR A 87 -2.59 7.45 -28.98
CA THR A 87 -3.79 7.04 -29.72
C THR A 87 -4.62 8.20 -30.28
N GLU A 88 -4.02 9.29 -30.76
CA GLU A 88 -4.74 10.22 -31.64
C GLU A 88 -4.70 9.71 -33.09
N GLU A 89 -5.88 9.70 -33.73
CA GLU A 89 -6.09 9.16 -35.09
C GLU A 89 -5.11 9.79 -36.08
N GLY A 90 -4.19 8.96 -36.61
CA GLY A 90 -3.48 9.31 -37.84
C GLY A 90 -1.97 9.17 -37.83
N ASP A 91 -1.34 8.86 -36.70
CA ASP A 91 0.12 8.75 -36.66
C ASP A 91 0.63 7.33 -36.94
N GLU A 92 1.85 7.29 -37.56
CA GLU A 92 2.64 6.09 -37.81
C GLU A 92 2.68 5.24 -36.53
N LYS A 93 2.67 3.92 -36.70
CA LYS A 93 2.68 2.89 -35.64
C LYS A 93 3.34 3.38 -34.37
N SER A 94 2.53 3.57 -33.31
CA SER A 94 3.02 3.84 -31.99
C SER A 94 4.19 2.92 -31.64
N LYS A 95 5.22 3.46 -31.03
CA LYS A 95 6.36 2.68 -30.50
C LYS A 95 6.04 2.08 -29.13
N TRP A 96 4.87 2.37 -28.59
CA TRP A 96 4.41 1.85 -27.34
C TRP A 96 4.17 0.34 -27.44
N ASP A 97 4.89 -0.47 -26.67
CA ASP A 97 4.80 -1.94 -26.64
C ASP A 97 4.29 -2.44 -25.27
N GLY A 98 3.46 -1.61 -24.59
CA GLY A 98 2.89 -1.96 -23.30
C GLY A 98 1.70 -2.93 -23.40
N PRO A 99 1.04 -3.20 -22.29
CA PRO A 99 1.18 -2.54 -20.99
C PRO A 99 2.46 -2.95 -20.23
N TYR A 100 3.13 -1.99 -19.59
CA TYR A 100 4.38 -2.18 -18.85
C TYR A 100 4.17 -2.66 -17.42
N ILE A 101 2.93 -2.68 -16.96
CA ILE A 101 2.53 -3.27 -15.68
C ILE A 101 1.45 -4.33 -15.89
N LYS A 102 1.48 -5.41 -15.10
CA LYS A 102 0.60 -6.57 -15.30
C LYS A 102 -0.89 -6.31 -15.04
N LYS A 103 -1.24 -5.20 -14.41
CA LYS A 103 -2.64 -4.81 -14.11
C LYS A 103 -3.12 -3.81 -15.16
N SER A 104 -4.40 -3.89 -15.50
CA SER A 104 -5.06 -2.93 -16.41
C SER A 104 -5.25 -1.53 -15.80
N LEU A 105 -4.78 -1.30 -14.58
CA LEU A 105 -4.86 -0.04 -13.87
C LEU A 105 -3.59 0.16 -13.04
N VAL A 106 -3.17 1.41 -12.92
CA VAL A 106 -2.11 1.80 -11.98
C VAL A 106 -2.52 1.38 -10.57
N PRO A 107 -1.68 0.64 -9.83
CA PRO A 107 -2.02 0.22 -8.48
C PRO A 107 -2.10 1.43 -7.54
N LYS A 108 -2.94 1.32 -6.53
CA LYS A 108 -2.97 2.25 -5.41
C LYS A 108 -1.97 1.83 -4.34
N ASP A 109 -1.59 2.79 -3.51
CA ASP A 109 -0.73 2.54 -2.36
C ASP A 109 -1.46 1.72 -1.26
N PRO A 110 -0.77 1.25 -0.22
CA PRO A 110 -1.38 0.47 0.87
C PRO A 110 -2.47 1.20 1.68
N TRP A 111 -2.53 2.51 1.59
CA TRP A 111 -3.56 3.36 2.25
C TRP A 111 -4.69 3.74 1.31
N ASN A 112 -4.68 3.19 0.06
CA ASN A 112 -5.71 3.37 -0.97
C ASN A 112 -5.68 4.74 -1.67
N ASN A 113 -4.55 5.46 -1.61
CA ASN A 113 -4.29 6.67 -2.38
C ASN A 113 -3.65 6.33 -3.73
N GLU A 114 -3.70 7.27 -4.67
CA GLU A 114 -2.96 7.16 -5.93
C GLU A 114 -1.49 7.54 -5.70
N TYR A 115 -0.57 6.93 -6.46
CA TYR A 115 0.81 7.39 -6.52
C TYR A 115 0.90 8.68 -7.32
N HIS A 116 1.64 9.63 -6.79
CA HIS A 116 1.98 10.86 -7.49
C HIS A 116 3.18 10.63 -8.42
N TYR A 117 3.24 11.41 -9.48
CA TYR A 117 4.27 11.31 -10.50
C TYR A 117 4.63 12.68 -11.03
N GLU A 118 5.92 12.94 -11.22
CA GLU A 118 6.43 14.15 -11.85
C GLU A 118 7.60 13.81 -12.77
N PHE A 119 7.56 14.37 -13.98
CA PHE A 119 8.67 14.34 -14.92
C PHE A 119 8.69 15.61 -15.78
N PRO A 120 9.86 16.31 -15.86
CA PRO A 120 11.12 16.02 -15.18
C PRO A 120 11.05 16.28 -13.69
N GLY A 121 11.68 15.42 -12.88
CA GLY A 121 11.71 15.55 -11.44
C GLY A 121 12.42 16.80 -10.94
N THR A 122 12.05 17.27 -9.77
CA THR A 122 12.55 18.51 -9.17
C THR A 122 13.46 18.28 -7.96
N HIS A 123 13.38 17.10 -7.34
CA HIS A 123 14.14 16.75 -6.14
C HIS A 123 15.53 16.17 -6.46
N THR A 124 15.74 15.61 -7.64
CA THR A 124 17.01 15.05 -8.08
C THR A 124 17.75 15.97 -9.06
N LYS A 125 19.08 15.94 -9.07
CA LYS A 125 19.89 16.72 -10.04
C LYS A 125 19.77 16.19 -11.47
N ARG A 126 19.44 14.90 -11.63
CA ARG A 126 19.37 14.25 -12.94
C ARG A 126 18.06 14.51 -13.66
N LYS A 127 17.06 15.07 -12.96
CA LYS A 127 15.71 15.24 -13.48
C LYS A 127 15.07 13.93 -13.95
N ASP A 128 15.41 12.83 -13.26
CA ASP A 128 14.78 11.53 -13.47
C ASP A 128 13.29 11.62 -13.06
N PRO A 129 12.43 10.69 -13.48
CA PRO A 129 11.05 10.68 -13.04
C PRO A 129 10.96 10.46 -11.54
N GLU A 130 10.03 11.11 -10.89
CA GLU A 130 9.80 11.05 -9.46
C GLU A 130 8.42 10.45 -9.19
N ILE A 131 8.38 9.49 -8.25
CA ILE A 131 7.14 8.85 -7.79
C ILE A 131 7.11 8.92 -6.28
N TRP A 132 5.94 9.24 -5.71
CA TRP A 132 5.76 9.22 -4.27
C TRP A 132 4.34 8.82 -3.87
N SER A 133 4.22 8.36 -2.62
CA SER A 133 2.97 8.13 -1.91
C SER A 133 2.90 9.08 -0.73
N MET A 134 1.74 9.65 -0.49
CA MET A 134 1.45 10.53 0.66
C MET A 134 1.46 9.80 2.01
N GLY A 135 1.88 8.53 2.04
CA GLY A 135 2.00 7.79 3.29
C GLY A 135 0.69 7.55 4.03
N PRO A 136 0.80 7.15 5.31
CA PRO A 136 -0.35 6.82 6.15
C PRO A 136 -1.25 7.99 6.52
N ASP A 137 -0.76 9.24 6.53
CA ASP A 137 -1.57 10.41 6.88
C ASP A 137 -2.34 10.98 5.67
N GLY A 138 -1.96 10.60 4.44
CA GLY A 138 -2.60 11.00 3.20
C GLY A 138 -2.42 12.49 2.89
N GLN A 139 -1.39 13.14 3.43
CA GLN A 139 -1.04 14.53 3.18
C GLN A 139 0.28 14.59 2.42
N ASP A 140 0.37 15.44 1.42
CA ASP A 140 1.56 15.64 0.62
C ASP A 140 2.59 16.55 1.33
N ASN A 141 3.87 16.28 1.13
CA ASN A 141 5.00 16.99 1.73
C ASN A 141 5.09 16.86 3.26
N THR A 142 4.87 15.65 3.77
CA THR A 142 5.03 15.29 5.18
C THR A 142 6.18 14.31 5.40
N ASP A 143 6.61 14.13 6.66
CA ASP A 143 7.75 13.27 7.02
C ASP A 143 7.50 11.77 6.79
N ASP A 144 6.25 11.39 6.60
CA ASP A 144 5.83 10.00 6.36
C ASP A 144 5.58 9.67 4.87
N ASP A 145 5.85 10.62 3.97
CA ASP A 145 5.85 10.38 2.53
C ASP A 145 6.88 9.31 2.13
N ILE A 146 6.48 8.44 1.23
CA ILE A 146 7.37 7.42 0.68
C ILE A 146 7.75 7.84 -0.74
N VAL A 147 9.00 8.20 -0.94
CA VAL A 147 9.51 8.83 -2.16
C VAL A 147 10.50 7.94 -2.90
N SER A 148 10.59 8.08 -4.23
CA SER A 148 11.53 7.32 -5.06
C SER A 148 12.98 7.80 -4.92
N TRP A 149 13.22 9.03 -4.48
CA TRP A 149 14.52 9.68 -4.38
C TRP A 149 15.18 9.64 -2.98
N ASP A 150 14.65 8.85 -2.05
CA ASP A 150 15.12 8.76 -0.65
C ASP A 150 16.58 8.28 -0.50
N GLY A 151 17.22 7.83 -1.58
CA GLY A 151 18.64 7.46 -1.61
C GLY A 151 19.59 8.55 -2.15
N GLU A 152 19.08 9.62 -2.70
CA GLU A 152 19.87 10.72 -3.30
C GLU A 152 19.85 11.99 -2.44
N LYS A 153 20.07 11.88 -1.13
CA LYS A 153 20.30 13.07 -0.30
C LYS A 153 21.42 13.89 -0.91
N LYS A 154 21.11 15.17 -1.19
CA LYS A 154 22.11 16.18 -1.56
C LYS A 154 23.27 16.09 -0.57
N GLU A 155 24.42 15.53 -0.97
CA GLU A 155 25.66 15.79 -0.29
C GLU A 155 25.97 17.27 -0.47
N GLY A 156 25.73 18.06 0.56
CA GLY A 156 26.14 19.46 0.60
C GLY A 156 25.08 20.43 1.13
N GLU A 157 24.80 20.36 2.42
CA GLU A 157 24.56 21.52 3.29
C GLU A 157 25.18 21.24 4.64
#